data_c1ce47468c47b88c9c8fdc4a39f03bc5
#
_entry.id   c1ce47468c47b88c9c8fdc4a39f03bc5
#
_cell.length_a   1.000
_cell.length_b   1.000
_cell.length_c   1.000
_cell.angle_alpha   90.00
_cell.angle_beta   90.00
_cell.angle_gamma   90.00
#
_symmetry.space_group_name_H-M   'P 1'
#
loop_
_entity.id
_entity.type
_entity.pdbx_description
1 polymer ?
#
loop_
_entity_poly.entity_id
_entity_poly.type
_entity_poly.pdbx_seq_one_letter_code
_entity_poly.pdbx_strand_id
1 'polypeptide(L)'
;MIPRMPRWQSYVATTTQPIFTPEQCKMIIDAGHQCAPEQAKVGGGEAGKYDTKKRVTTISWIPFAKLPQMYKVIENQLSIVNLNHFGFDGMRLTEP
;
A
#
# COMPACT_ATOMS: atom_id res chain seq x y z
N MET A 1 16.77 -3.32 -33.64
CA MET A 1 15.39 -3.40 -33.19
C MET A 1 15.27 -2.87 -31.76
N ILE A 2 14.32 -2.01 -31.53
CA ILE A 2 14.08 -1.50 -30.18
C ILE A 2 13.31 -2.55 -29.40
N PRO A 3 13.80 -2.98 -28.21
CA PRO A 3 13.07 -3.92 -27.38
C PRO A 3 11.71 -3.36 -26.99
N ARG A 4 10.71 -4.20 -27.01
CA ARG A 4 9.36 -3.84 -26.56
C ARG A 4 9.06 -4.54 -25.25
N MET A 5 8.23 -3.91 -24.43
CA MET A 5 7.72 -4.57 -23.24
C MET A 5 6.89 -5.78 -23.66
N PRO A 6 7.00 -6.90 -22.91
CA PRO A 6 6.14 -8.05 -23.19
C PRO A 6 4.67 -7.63 -23.13
N ARG A 7 3.86 -8.25 -24.00
CA ARG A 7 2.43 -7.91 -24.06
C ARG A 7 1.65 -8.25 -22.80
N TRP A 8 2.18 -9.19 -22.01
CA TRP A 8 1.53 -9.57 -20.76
C TRP A 8 1.72 -8.55 -19.64
N GLN A 9 2.67 -7.61 -19.80
CA GLN A 9 2.86 -6.58 -18.79
C GLN A 9 1.76 -5.53 -18.88
N SER A 10 1.29 -5.09 -17.72
CA SER A 10 0.22 -4.12 -17.60
C SER A 10 0.73 -2.85 -16.93
N TYR A 11 0.07 -1.73 -17.18
CA TYR A 11 0.31 -0.49 -16.45
C TYR A 11 -0.53 -0.42 -15.18
N VAL A 12 -1.69 -1.07 -15.18
CA VAL A 12 -2.62 -1.09 -14.06
C VAL A 12 -3.21 -2.49 -13.95
N ALA A 13 -3.38 -2.96 -12.74
CA ALA A 13 -4.07 -4.20 -12.47
C ALA A 13 -4.99 -4.00 -11.27
N THR A 14 -6.18 -4.61 -11.33
CA THR A 14 -7.13 -4.60 -10.21
C THR A 14 -7.60 -6.03 -9.95
N THR A 15 -7.94 -6.31 -8.70
CA THR A 15 -8.52 -7.60 -8.36
C THR A 15 -10.00 -7.61 -8.71
N THR A 16 -10.51 -8.78 -9.10
CA THR A 16 -11.95 -8.95 -9.38
C THR A 16 -12.75 -9.20 -8.12
N GLN A 17 -12.07 -9.58 -7.04
CA GLN A 17 -12.68 -9.83 -5.74
C GLN A 17 -11.91 -9.07 -4.67
N PRO A 18 -12.57 -8.68 -3.57
CA PRO A 18 -11.88 -8.08 -2.44
C PRO A 18 -10.82 -9.03 -1.89
N ILE A 19 -9.66 -8.49 -1.48
CA ILE A 19 -8.60 -9.30 -0.89
C ILE A 19 -8.77 -9.46 0.63
N PHE A 20 -9.63 -8.66 1.25
CA PHE A 20 -9.94 -8.75 2.68
C PHE A 20 -11.43 -8.91 2.88
N THR A 21 -11.79 -9.69 3.89
CA THR A 21 -13.18 -9.79 4.34
C THR A 21 -13.57 -8.51 5.09
N PRO A 22 -14.90 -8.24 5.27
CA PRO A 22 -15.33 -7.11 6.09
C PRO A 22 -14.76 -7.14 7.50
N GLU A 23 -14.63 -8.33 8.11
CA GLU A 23 -14.05 -8.48 9.44
C GLU A 23 -12.58 -8.10 9.45
N GLN A 24 -11.83 -8.49 8.43
CA GLN A 24 -10.43 -8.11 8.29
C GLN A 24 -10.26 -6.61 8.07
N CYS A 25 -11.14 -6.00 7.28
CA CYS A 25 -11.15 -4.56 7.10
C CYS A 25 -11.37 -3.83 8.42
N LYS A 26 -12.31 -4.33 9.23
CA LYS A 26 -12.56 -3.76 10.55
C LYS A 26 -11.34 -3.89 11.46
N MET A 27 -10.66 -5.02 11.44
CA MET A 27 -9.44 -5.21 12.21
C MET A 27 -8.36 -4.20 11.83
N ILE A 28 -8.22 -3.91 10.54
CA ILE A 28 -7.26 -2.93 10.04
C ILE A 28 -7.63 -1.54 10.54
N ILE A 29 -8.89 -1.17 10.43
CA ILE A 29 -9.38 0.14 10.88
C ILE A 29 -9.17 0.30 12.39
N ASP A 30 -9.53 -0.71 13.16
CA ASP A 30 -9.40 -0.69 14.62
C ASP A 30 -7.92 -0.58 15.02
N ALA A 31 -7.04 -1.31 14.34
CA ALA A 31 -5.61 -1.23 14.59
C ALA A 31 -5.06 0.17 14.27
N GLY A 32 -5.53 0.77 13.18
CA GLY A 32 -5.14 2.13 12.83
C GLY A 32 -5.57 3.14 13.89
N HIS A 33 -6.75 2.97 14.46
CA HIS A 33 -7.25 3.86 15.53
C HIS A 33 -6.45 3.73 16.83
N GLN A 34 -5.78 2.61 17.04
CA GLN A 34 -4.91 2.41 18.20
C GLN A 34 -3.53 3.02 18.02
N CYS A 35 -3.16 3.38 16.80
CA CYS A 35 -1.88 4.00 16.49
C CYS A 35 -1.99 5.52 16.64
N ALA A 36 -0.88 6.17 17.00
CA ALA A 36 -0.87 7.62 17.14
C ALA A 36 -1.16 8.27 15.78
N PRO A 37 -2.20 9.11 15.68
CA PRO A 37 -2.48 9.81 14.44
C PRO A 37 -1.50 10.96 14.24
N GLU A 38 -1.21 11.27 12.98
CA GLU A 38 -0.45 12.45 12.62
C GLU A 38 -1.05 13.09 11.37
N GLN A 39 -0.82 14.39 11.22
CA GLN A 39 -1.31 15.10 10.05
C GLN A 39 -0.44 14.75 8.85
N ALA A 40 -1.08 14.50 7.70
CA ALA A 40 -0.36 14.21 6.48
C ALA A 40 0.40 15.44 5.99
N LYS A 41 1.64 15.22 5.54
CA LYS A 41 2.49 16.30 5.04
C LYS A 41 2.38 16.40 3.53
N VAL A 42 2.61 17.61 3.02
CA VAL A 42 2.72 17.88 1.60
C VAL A 42 4.21 17.95 1.25
N GLY A 43 4.62 17.20 0.25
CA GLY A 43 6.03 17.08 -0.11
C GLY A 43 6.71 15.99 0.71
N GLY A 44 7.99 15.77 0.47
CA GLY A 44 8.76 14.71 1.11
C GLY A 44 9.84 15.22 2.05
N GLY A 45 10.30 14.36 2.93
CA GLY A 45 11.43 14.60 3.80
C GLY A 45 11.26 15.82 4.70
N GLU A 46 12.36 16.47 4.98
CA GLU A 46 12.36 17.65 5.84
C GLU A 46 11.62 18.84 5.24
N ALA A 47 11.52 18.86 3.91
CA ALA A 47 10.79 19.92 3.21
C ALA A 47 9.29 19.73 3.30
N GLY A 48 8.81 18.58 3.76
CA GLY A 48 7.39 18.31 3.90
C GLY A 48 6.75 19.28 4.91
N LYS A 49 5.66 19.89 4.49
CA LYS A 49 4.92 20.85 5.31
C LYS A 49 3.46 20.44 5.39
N TYR A 50 2.81 20.82 6.49
CA TYR A 50 1.37 20.72 6.58
C TYR A 50 0.74 21.83 5.77
N ASP A 51 -0.09 21.47 4.79
CA ASP A 51 -0.78 22.43 3.94
C ASP A 51 -2.30 22.25 4.11
N THR A 52 -2.83 22.93 5.11
CA THR A 52 -4.26 22.86 5.44
C THR A 52 -5.15 23.51 4.40
N LYS A 53 -4.59 24.29 3.49
CA LYS A 53 -5.36 24.88 2.40
C LYS A 53 -5.65 23.89 1.28
N LYS A 54 -4.71 22.97 1.02
CA LYS A 54 -4.85 21.97 -0.03
C LYS A 54 -5.47 20.68 0.48
N ARG A 55 -5.09 20.27 1.69
CA ARG A 55 -5.56 19.01 2.25
C ARG A 55 -5.51 19.06 3.76
N VAL A 56 -6.64 18.70 4.38
CA VAL A 56 -6.72 18.50 5.83
C VAL A 56 -7.04 17.04 6.05
N THR A 57 -6.05 16.27 6.49
CA THR A 57 -6.22 14.85 6.76
C THR A 57 -5.23 14.39 7.82
N THR A 58 -5.59 13.33 8.51
CA THR A 58 -4.72 12.67 9.46
C THR A 58 -4.43 11.27 8.99
N ILE A 59 -3.26 10.75 9.33
CA ILE A 59 -2.85 9.40 9.02
C ILE A 59 -2.37 8.70 10.27
N SER A 60 -2.42 7.39 10.24
CA SER A 60 -1.83 6.57 11.29
C SER A 60 -1.02 5.47 10.62
N TRP A 61 0.21 5.28 11.08
CA TRP A 61 1.07 4.22 10.56
C TRP A 61 0.88 2.98 11.41
N ILE A 62 0.54 1.87 10.76
CA ILE A 62 0.38 0.58 11.44
C ILE A 62 1.67 -0.22 11.23
N PRO A 63 2.47 -0.45 12.31
CA PRO A 63 3.70 -1.25 12.18
C PRO A 63 3.41 -2.66 11.68
N PHE A 64 4.35 -3.26 10.96
CA PHE A 64 4.22 -4.61 10.46
C PHE A 64 3.91 -5.62 11.57
N ALA A 65 4.54 -5.45 12.72
CA ALA A 65 4.37 -6.35 13.86
C ALA A 65 2.96 -6.32 14.45
N LYS A 66 2.20 -5.25 14.22
CA LYS A 66 0.85 -5.12 14.78
C LYS A 66 -0.18 -5.94 14.00
N LEU A 67 -0.01 -6.05 12.68
CA LEU A 67 -0.89 -6.83 11.82
C LEU A 67 -0.09 -7.66 10.83
N PRO A 68 0.77 -8.59 11.32
CA PRO A 68 1.65 -9.32 10.43
C PRO A 68 0.91 -10.14 9.37
N GLN A 69 -0.23 -10.73 9.73
CA GLN A 69 -1.00 -11.53 8.79
C GLN A 69 -1.62 -10.69 7.68
N MET A 70 -2.07 -9.47 8.00
CA MET A 70 -2.66 -8.58 7.00
C MET A 70 -1.60 -8.10 6.02
N TYR A 71 -0.42 -7.74 6.51
CA TYR A 71 0.70 -7.37 5.65
C TYR A 71 1.14 -8.53 4.77
N LYS A 72 1.09 -9.75 5.30
CA LYS A 72 1.42 -10.93 4.51
C LYS A 72 0.43 -11.15 3.37
N VAL A 73 -0.85 -10.92 3.61
CA VAL A 73 -1.87 -10.98 2.55
C VAL A 73 -1.59 -9.96 1.46
N ILE A 74 -1.27 -8.72 1.85
CA ILE A 74 -0.94 -7.65 0.90
C ILE A 74 0.30 -8.05 0.09
N GLU A 75 1.35 -8.51 0.76
CA GLU A 75 2.59 -8.89 0.09
C GLU A 75 2.37 -10.05 -0.88
N ASN A 76 1.62 -11.07 -0.48
CA ASN A 76 1.29 -12.18 -1.36
C ASN A 76 0.49 -11.71 -2.57
N GLN A 77 -0.49 -10.83 -2.37
CA GLN A 77 -1.30 -10.31 -3.46
C GLN A 77 -0.45 -9.48 -4.42
N LEU A 78 0.43 -8.64 -3.90
CA LEU A 78 1.35 -7.85 -4.73
C LEU A 78 2.28 -8.77 -5.53
N SER A 79 2.76 -9.84 -4.93
CA SER A 79 3.63 -10.80 -5.62
C SER A 79 2.91 -11.49 -6.77
N ILE A 80 1.67 -11.92 -6.56
CA ILE A 80 0.85 -12.55 -7.58
C ILE A 80 0.58 -11.58 -8.73
N VAL A 81 0.16 -10.36 -8.41
CA VAL A 81 -0.12 -9.32 -9.41
C VAL A 81 1.14 -8.98 -10.18
N ASN A 82 2.27 -8.85 -9.49
CA ASN A 82 3.54 -8.56 -10.15
C ASN A 82 3.95 -9.69 -11.10
N LEU A 83 3.83 -10.93 -10.66
CA LEU A 83 4.20 -12.08 -11.49
C LEU A 83 3.35 -12.15 -12.76
N ASN A 84 2.06 -11.86 -12.64
CA ASN A 84 1.11 -12.02 -13.74
C ASN A 84 0.99 -10.80 -14.64
N HIS A 85 1.32 -9.59 -14.14
CA HIS A 85 1.02 -8.35 -14.86
C HIS A 85 2.21 -7.40 -15.04
N PHE A 86 3.14 -7.33 -14.10
CA PHE A 86 4.20 -6.31 -14.12
C PHE A 86 5.60 -6.87 -14.32
N GLY A 87 5.95 -7.95 -13.66
CA GLY A 87 7.24 -8.60 -13.84
C GLY A 87 8.44 -7.85 -13.28
N PHE A 88 8.27 -7.08 -12.22
CA PHE A 88 9.39 -6.42 -11.54
C PHE A 88 10.12 -7.42 -10.64
N ASP A 89 11.43 -7.26 -10.55
CA ASP A 89 12.26 -8.08 -9.68
C ASP A 89 12.41 -7.45 -8.30
N GLY A 90 12.50 -8.29 -7.27
CA GLY A 90 12.85 -7.85 -5.92
C GLY A 90 11.81 -7.04 -5.18
N MET A 91 10.55 -7.05 -5.65
CA MET A 91 9.48 -6.33 -4.97
C MET A 91 9.13 -6.91 -3.61
N ARG A 92 9.07 -6.07 -2.60
CA ARG A 92 8.57 -6.43 -1.28
C ARG A 92 8.22 -5.19 -0.48
N LEU A 93 7.44 -5.38 0.59
CA LEU A 93 7.10 -4.29 1.49
C LEU A 93 8.30 -3.94 2.36
N THR A 94 8.65 -2.67 2.40
CA THR A 94 9.79 -2.17 3.18
C THR A 94 9.35 -1.22 4.29
N GLU A 95 8.14 -0.69 4.21
CA GLU A 95 7.60 0.19 5.24
C GLU A 95 6.08 0.09 5.27
N PRO A 96 5.45 0.34 6.42
CA PRO A 96 4.01 0.26 6.54
C PRO A 96 3.26 1.32 5.74
#